data_74a1c257f8a9b1d6db4d0b01d08dc6a2
#
_entry.id   74a1c257f8a9b1d6db4d0b01d08dc6a2
#
_cell.length_a   1.000
_cell.length_b   1.000
_cell.length_c   1.000
_cell.angle_alpha   90.00
_cell.angle_beta   90.00
_cell.angle_gamma   90.00
#
_symmetry.space_group_name_H-M   'P 1'
#
loop_
_entity.id
_entity.type
_entity.pdbx_description
1 polymer ?
#
loop_
_entity_poly.entity_id
_entity_poly.type
_entity_poly.pdbx_seq_one_letter_code
_entity_poly.pdbx_strand_id
1 'polypeptide(L)'
;MSKKFRKHFHKPNKTDTYTPPYDVEILAKSVDDIGLHENTLTLIKSANVLTVGDIVKRREREMFKVQRFGKKQLDDVKRALASLSVDFRPSDEPQKPTSEQDKQNSKPQQEHSKKSNAQLGPEEWVKFTRNGKWGFRDSQNREVIPAKYDEIFLFHEDLACFEIRGEFGYINTKGEVVIEPKYECAMSFSEGLASVTLDGKCGYINKSGEVVIDYAYDAATAFQDGYARIKLDGKWGTITPSGEINWTNKIG
;
A
#
# COMPACT_ATOMS: atom_id res chain seq x y z
N MET A 1 11.55 11.30 -62.61
CA MET A 1 11.30 10.46 -61.42
C MET A 1 11.84 11.13 -60.20
N SER A 2 10.99 11.90 -59.48
CA SER A 2 11.39 12.66 -58.29
C SER A 2 11.04 11.89 -57.02
N LYS A 3 12.05 11.48 -56.26
CA LYS A 3 11.89 10.89 -54.96
C LYS A 3 11.58 11.97 -53.93
N LYS A 4 10.33 11.99 -53.39
CA LYS A 4 9.90 12.82 -52.28
C LYS A 4 10.54 12.29 -50.99
N PHE A 5 11.49 13.02 -50.41
CA PHE A 5 11.96 12.81 -49.04
C PHE A 5 10.85 13.23 -48.06
N ARG A 6 10.25 12.25 -47.36
CA ARG A 6 9.40 12.50 -46.18
C ARG A 6 10.30 12.87 -44.99
N LYS A 7 10.32 14.13 -44.60
CA LYS A 7 10.87 14.61 -43.36
C LYS A 7 9.99 14.06 -42.21
N HIS A 8 10.52 13.13 -41.42
CA HIS A 8 9.94 12.76 -40.15
C HIS A 8 10.15 13.95 -39.19
N PHE A 9 9.07 14.69 -38.92
CA PHE A 9 9.03 15.63 -37.82
C PHE A 9 9.00 14.80 -36.51
N HIS A 10 10.12 14.78 -35.80
CA HIS A 10 10.13 14.40 -34.39
C HIS A 10 9.32 15.42 -33.62
N LYS A 11 8.17 15.01 -33.06
CA LYS A 11 7.44 15.83 -32.11
C LYS A 11 8.33 15.97 -30.87
N PRO A 12 8.57 17.19 -30.34
CA PRO A 12 9.33 17.34 -29.10
C PRO A 12 8.59 16.61 -27.99
N ASN A 13 9.31 15.82 -27.21
CA ASN A 13 8.85 15.21 -26.00
C ASN A 13 8.24 16.30 -25.11
N LYS A 14 6.97 16.15 -24.74
CA LYS A 14 6.35 16.97 -23.70
C LYS A 14 7.23 16.86 -22.46
N THR A 15 7.84 17.96 -22.06
CA THR A 15 8.58 18.07 -20.81
C THR A 15 7.62 17.74 -19.68
N ASP A 16 7.94 16.67 -18.96
CA ASP A 16 7.17 16.18 -17.84
C ASP A 16 7.31 17.20 -16.69
N THR A 17 6.25 17.97 -16.43
CA THR A 17 6.23 19.10 -15.47
C THR A 17 5.77 18.67 -14.07
N TYR A 18 6.13 17.45 -13.63
CA TYR A 18 5.84 17.03 -12.25
C TYR A 18 6.53 17.96 -11.25
N THR A 19 5.73 18.62 -10.40
CA THR A 19 6.21 19.43 -9.28
C THR A 19 5.99 18.64 -8.01
N PRO A 20 7.06 18.22 -7.31
CA PRO A 20 6.92 17.48 -6.04
C PRO A 20 6.27 18.36 -4.97
N PRO A 21 5.39 17.81 -4.11
CA PRO A 21 4.69 18.55 -3.06
C PRO A 21 5.55 18.74 -1.80
N TYR A 22 6.84 19.08 -1.95
CA TYR A 22 7.78 19.22 -0.85
C TYR A 22 8.38 20.59 -0.79
N ASP A 23 8.88 21.01 0.38
CA ASP A 23 9.54 22.29 0.59
C ASP A 23 10.74 22.49 -0.34
N VAL A 24 10.88 23.72 -0.85
CA VAL A 24 11.95 24.09 -1.78
C VAL A 24 13.33 23.87 -1.16
N GLU A 25 13.49 24.12 0.16
CA GLU A 25 14.75 23.87 0.87
C GLU A 25 15.13 22.40 0.91
N ILE A 26 14.16 21.51 1.12
CA ILE A 26 14.39 20.06 1.09
C ILE A 26 14.74 19.59 -0.33
N LEU A 27 14.05 20.11 -1.34
CA LEU A 27 14.29 19.75 -2.74
C LEU A 27 15.65 20.25 -3.26
N ALA A 28 16.13 21.37 -2.75
CA ALA A 28 17.45 21.94 -3.10
C ALA A 28 18.62 21.24 -2.39
N LYS A 29 18.36 20.40 -1.38
CA LYS A 29 19.40 19.73 -0.61
C LYS A 29 20.25 18.82 -1.49
N SER A 30 21.58 18.88 -1.32
CA SER A 30 22.51 18.04 -2.09
C SER A 30 22.37 16.57 -1.72
N VAL A 31 22.57 15.67 -2.69
CA VAL A 31 22.64 14.23 -2.44
C VAL A 31 23.83 13.84 -1.56
N ASP A 32 24.85 14.70 -1.43
CA ASP A 32 25.99 14.50 -0.52
C ASP A 32 25.59 14.63 0.94
N ASP A 33 24.53 15.39 1.25
CA ASP A 33 24.13 15.77 2.60
C ASP A 33 23.03 14.87 3.18
N ILE A 34 22.62 13.82 2.48
CA ILE A 34 21.49 12.96 2.88
C ILE A 34 21.91 11.57 3.38
N GLY A 35 23.22 11.34 3.60
CA GLY A 35 23.73 10.14 4.23
C GLY A 35 23.67 8.87 3.35
N LEU A 36 23.83 9.00 2.04
CA LEU A 36 23.94 7.86 1.12
C LEU A 36 25.32 7.18 1.23
N HIS A 37 25.32 5.87 1.00
CA HIS A 37 26.56 5.12 0.83
C HIS A 37 27.37 5.64 -0.37
N GLU A 38 28.70 5.68 -0.25
CA GLU A 38 29.61 6.21 -1.27
C GLU A 38 29.39 5.59 -2.66
N ASN A 39 29.17 4.30 -2.74
CA ASN A 39 28.86 3.62 -4.01
C ASN A 39 27.52 4.07 -4.61
N THR A 40 26.49 4.27 -3.80
CA THR A 40 25.19 4.77 -4.24
C THR A 40 25.32 6.21 -4.71
N LEU A 41 26.01 7.04 -3.95
CA LEU A 41 26.27 8.44 -4.26
C LEU A 41 26.98 8.60 -5.61
N THR A 42 28.04 7.83 -5.82
CA THR A 42 28.79 7.83 -7.10
C THR A 42 27.90 7.48 -8.29
N LEU A 43 27.06 6.45 -8.15
CA LEU A 43 26.16 6.00 -9.22
C LEU A 43 25.08 7.04 -9.56
N ILE A 44 24.43 7.63 -8.57
CA ILE A 44 23.38 8.63 -8.82
C ILE A 44 23.96 9.95 -9.39
N LYS A 45 25.17 10.36 -8.96
CA LYS A 45 25.88 11.49 -9.54
C LYS A 45 26.28 11.24 -10.99
N SER A 46 26.69 10.02 -11.34
CA SER A 46 26.99 9.66 -12.73
C SER A 46 25.76 9.76 -13.66
N ALA A 47 24.55 9.67 -13.07
CA ALA A 47 23.29 9.86 -13.78
C ALA A 47 22.77 11.33 -13.71
N ASN A 48 23.63 12.27 -13.31
CA ASN A 48 23.32 13.69 -13.16
C ASN A 48 22.15 13.95 -12.18
N VAL A 49 22.12 13.19 -11.07
CA VAL A 49 21.20 13.39 -9.95
C VAL A 49 22.00 14.03 -8.83
N LEU A 50 21.79 15.31 -8.60
CA LEU A 50 22.63 16.13 -7.71
C LEU A 50 21.89 16.61 -6.47
N THR A 51 20.57 16.64 -6.52
CA THR A 51 19.71 17.13 -5.45
C THR A 51 18.63 16.11 -5.07
N VAL A 52 18.05 16.27 -3.88
CA VAL A 52 16.84 15.53 -3.46
C VAL A 52 15.71 15.75 -4.48
N GLY A 53 15.56 16.97 -5.00
CA GLY A 53 14.58 17.29 -6.03
C GLY A 53 14.75 16.47 -7.32
N ASP A 54 15.99 16.15 -7.70
CA ASP A 54 16.23 15.31 -8.88
C ASP A 54 15.84 13.85 -8.64
N ILE A 55 15.93 13.36 -7.40
CA ILE A 55 15.49 12.02 -7.04
C ILE A 55 13.97 11.95 -7.03
N VAL A 56 13.30 12.84 -6.29
CA VAL A 56 11.84 12.77 -6.08
C VAL A 56 11.02 13.10 -7.34
N LYS A 57 11.62 13.73 -8.34
CA LYS A 57 11.03 13.90 -9.67
C LYS A 57 11.03 12.62 -10.50
N ARG A 58 11.85 11.64 -10.14
CA ARG A 58 11.97 10.36 -10.84
C ARG A 58 11.05 9.32 -10.18
N ARG A 59 10.66 8.32 -10.96
CA ARG A 59 10.00 7.11 -10.46
C ARG A 59 11.05 6.09 -10.03
N GLU A 60 10.78 5.27 -9.06
CA GLU A 60 11.72 4.21 -8.63
C GLU A 60 12.28 3.39 -9.79
N ARG A 61 11.40 2.99 -10.73
CA ARG A 61 11.80 2.24 -11.93
C ARG A 61 12.81 2.95 -12.82
N GLU A 62 12.86 4.29 -12.75
CA GLU A 62 13.80 5.08 -13.54
C GLU A 62 15.19 5.07 -12.95
N MET A 63 15.32 4.81 -11.65
CA MET A 63 16.62 4.64 -10.99
C MET A 63 17.34 3.37 -11.49
N PHE A 64 16.61 2.32 -11.84
CA PHE A 64 17.20 1.10 -12.41
C PHE A 64 17.77 1.28 -13.83
N LYS A 65 17.51 2.43 -14.49
CA LYS A 65 18.15 2.77 -15.76
C LYS A 65 19.58 3.26 -15.57
N VAL A 66 19.98 3.60 -14.35
CA VAL A 66 21.36 3.97 -14.02
C VAL A 66 22.20 2.71 -14.01
N GLN A 67 23.30 2.72 -14.76
CA GLN A 67 24.17 1.57 -14.90
C GLN A 67 24.69 1.09 -13.52
N ARG A 68 24.58 -0.21 -13.25
CA ARG A 68 24.97 -0.85 -11.98
C ARG A 68 24.14 -0.45 -10.75
N PHE A 69 23.00 0.24 -10.94
CA PHE A 69 22.09 0.57 -9.87
C PHE A 69 21.12 -0.59 -9.65
N GLY A 70 21.18 -1.23 -8.49
CA GLY A 70 20.35 -2.38 -8.12
C GLY A 70 19.47 -2.11 -6.92
N LYS A 71 18.80 -3.15 -6.43
CA LYS A 71 17.88 -3.09 -5.28
C LYS A 71 18.58 -2.51 -4.03
N LYS A 72 19.84 -2.90 -3.77
CA LYS A 72 20.59 -2.42 -2.60
C LYS A 72 20.80 -0.90 -2.62
N GLN A 73 21.08 -0.33 -3.78
CA GLN A 73 21.24 1.11 -3.95
C GLN A 73 19.89 1.83 -3.86
N LEU A 74 18.82 1.21 -4.36
CA LEU A 74 17.46 1.75 -4.22
C LEU A 74 17.05 1.81 -2.75
N ASP A 75 17.30 0.76 -1.97
CA ASP A 75 17.00 0.71 -0.54
C ASP A 75 17.77 1.77 0.25
N ASP A 76 19.02 2.05 -0.15
CA ASP A 76 19.85 3.10 0.42
C ASP A 76 19.26 4.49 0.15
N VAL A 77 18.87 4.77 -1.10
CA VAL A 77 18.19 6.02 -1.47
C VAL A 77 16.86 6.17 -0.73
N LYS A 78 16.04 5.12 -0.64
CA LYS A 78 14.78 5.15 0.10
C LYS A 78 14.98 5.49 1.57
N ARG A 79 15.99 4.92 2.22
CA ARG A 79 16.33 5.23 3.61
C ARG A 79 16.70 6.69 3.79
N ALA A 80 17.52 7.23 2.87
CA ALA A 80 17.92 8.63 2.89
C ALA A 80 16.72 9.59 2.68
N LEU A 81 15.83 9.28 1.73
CA LEU A 81 14.61 10.05 1.49
C LEU A 81 13.66 10.00 2.69
N ALA A 82 13.49 8.83 3.32
CA ALA A 82 12.65 8.66 4.49
C ALA A 82 13.10 9.53 5.67
N SER A 83 14.41 9.74 5.85
CA SER A 83 14.95 10.64 6.89
C SER A 83 14.55 12.12 6.66
N LEU A 84 14.20 12.49 5.45
CA LEU A 84 13.75 13.83 5.07
C LEU A 84 12.21 13.91 4.92
N SER A 85 11.49 12.82 5.20
CA SER A 85 10.04 12.72 4.98
C SER A 85 9.59 13.00 3.54
N VAL A 86 10.41 12.62 2.57
CA VAL A 86 10.12 12.73 1.13
C VAL A 86 10.18 11.35 0.46
N ASP A 87 9.54 11.23 -0.70
CA ASP A 87 9.44 9.98 -1.45
C ASP A 87 9.64 10.18 -2.95
N PHE A 88 9.86 9.10 -3.68
CA PHE A 88 9.90 9.11 -5.13
C PHE A 88 8.57 9.58 -5.73
N ARG A 89 8.64 10.08 -6.97
CA ARG A 89 7.44 10.35 -7.75
C ARG A 89 6.54 9.11 -7.83
N PRO A 90 5.24 9.24 -7.53
CA PRO A 90 4.27 8.15 -7.67
C PRO A 90 4.24 7.58 -9.09
N SER A 91 4.01 6.27 -9.21
CA SER A 91 4.09 5.57 -10.49
C SER A 91 3.01 5.94 -11.49
N ASP A 92 1.85 6.43 -11.02
CA ASP A 92 0.63 6.62 -11.81
C ASP A 92 -0.13 7.89 -11.43
N GLU A 93 0.50 9.08 -11.48
CA GLU A 93 -0.28 10.31 -11.45
C GLU A 93 -0.83 10.63 -12.85
N PRO A 94 -2.17 10.75 -13.00
CA PRO A 94 -2.74 11.35 -14.19
C PRO A 94 -2.33 12.84 -14.24
N GLN A 95 -1.77 13.26 -15.36
CA GLN A 95 -1.37 14.66 -15.60
C GLN A 95 -2.58 15.58 -15.37
N LYS A 96 -2.48 16.50 -14.41
CA LYS A 96 -3.42 17.61 -14.29
C LYS A 96 -3.35 18.48 -15.55
N PRO A 97 -4.47 18.79 -16.21
CA PRO A 97 -4.47 19.81 -17.24
C PRO A 97 -4.28 21.19 -16.60
N THR A 98 -3.20 21.85 -16.97
CA THR A 98 -3.00 23.28 -16.75
C THR A 98 -3.89 24.04 -17.71
N SER A 99 -4.93 24.71 -17.22
CA SER A 99 -5.39 25.98 -17.78
C SER A 99 -6.30 26.68 -16.77
N GLU A 100 -5.75 27.68 -16.11
CA GLU A 100 -6.52 28.84 -15.70
C GLU A 100 -6.81 29.64 -16.98
N GLN A 101 -8.06 29.80 -17.30
CA GLN A 101 -8.74 30.93 -17.90
C GLN A 101 -10.09 30.46 -18.48
N ASP A 102 -11.16 30.75 -17.78
CA ASP A 102 -12.24 31.59 -18.31
C ASP A 102 -13.37 31.64 -17.29
N LYS A 103 -13.46 32.77 -16.64
CA LYS A 103 -14.67 33.22 -15.96
C LYS A 103 -15.60 33.83 -17.01
N GLN A 104 -16.90 33.51 -16.83
CA GLN A 104 -18.12 34.20 -17.30
C GLN A 104 -18.88 33.50 -18.43
N ASN A 105 -19.99 32.87 -18.18
CA ASN A 105 -21.33 33.47 -18.31
C ASN A 105 -22.48 32.45 -18.13
N SER A 106 -23.47 32.89 -17.33
CA SER A 106 -24.93 32.63 -17.42
C SER A 106 -25.51 31.21 -17.20
N LYS A 107 -26.35 31.22 -16.17
CA LYS A 107 -27.50 30.35 -15.74
C LYS A 107 -28.57 30.15 -16.82
N PRO A 108 -29.66 29.39 -16.54
CA PRO A 108 -29.84 28.07 -15.96
C PRO A 108 -30.74 27.17 -16.83
N GLN A 109 -30.81 25.89 -16.57
CA GLN A 109 -32.02 25.09 -16.45
C GLN A 109 -31.80 23.58 -16.49
N GLN A 110 -32.39 22.99 -15.52
CA GLN A 110 -33.13 21.75 -15.41
C GLN A 110 -32.44 20.54 -14.82
N GLU A 111 -33.07 20.20 -13.73
CA GLU A 111 -33.04 19.00 -12.91
C GLU A 111 -32.88 17.71 -13.74
N HIS A 112 -31.88 16.89 -13.37
CA HIS A 112 -32.11 15.46 -13.24
C HIS A 112 -31.10 14.85 -12.27
N SER A 113 -31.69 14.34 -11.19
CA SER A 113 -31.17 13.30 -10.29
C SER A 113 -29.80 13.54 -9.66
N LYS A 114 -29.85 14.02 -8.42
CA LYS A 114 -28.87 13.77 -7.37
C LYS A 114 -28.56 12.28 -7.32
N LYS A 115 -27.51 11.85 -8.04
CA LYS A 115 -26.76 10.67 -7.59
C LYS A 115 -25.99 11.16 -6.37
N SER A 116 -26.42 10.71 -5.21
CA SER A 116 -25.71 10.79 -3.95
C SER A 116 -24.23 10.55 -4.20
N ASN A 117 -23.41 11.37 -3.55
CA ASN A 117 -21.96 11.13 -3.36
C ASN A 117 -21.84 9.82 -2.54
N ALA A 118 -22.13 8.68 -3.14
CA ALA A 118 -21.88 7.38 -2.55
C ALA A 118 -20.38 7.27 -2.45
N GLN A 119 -19.85 7.36 -1.26
CA GLN A 119 -18.48 7.02 -0.96
C GLN A 119 -18.30 5.57 -1.38
N LEU A 120 -17.48 5.36 -2.42
CA LEU A 120 -17.19 4.02 -2.93
C LEU A 120 -16.64 3.17 -1.78
N GLY A 121 -17.08 1.91 -1.71
CA GLY A 121 -16.74 1.00 -0.63
C GLY A 121 -15.26 0.60 -0.61
N PRO A 122 -14.83 -0.09 0.45
CA PRO A 122 -13.44 -0.51 0.62
C PRO A 122 -12.92 -1.43 -0.49
N GLU A 123 -13.80 -2.10 -1.23
CA GLU A 123 -13.48 -2.96 -2.38
C GLU A 123 -12.85 -2.20 -3.56
N GLU A 124 -13.06 -0.88 -3.63
CA GLU A 124 -12.46 -0.03 -4.67
C GLU A 124 -11.24 0.74 -4.18
N TRP A 125 -10.85 0.56 -2.92
CA TRP A 125 -9.69 1.23 -2.37
C TRP A 125 -8.40 0.54 -2.79
N VAL A 126 -7.38 1.35 -3.04
CA VAL A 126 -6.05 0.88 -3.46
C VAL A 126 -5.05 1.09 -2.34
N LYS A 127 -4.30 0.05 -2.00
CA LYS A 127 -3.17 0.17 -1.07
C LYS A 127 -2.13 1.13 -1.66
N PHE A 128 -1.61 2.00 -0.80
CA PHE A 128 -0.46 2.84 -1.16
C PHE A 128 0.54 2.89 -0.02
N THR A 129 1.76 3.27 -0.33
CA THR A 129 2.80 3.46 0.68
C THR A 129 3.26 4.91 0.71
N ARG A 130 3.59 5.39 1.93
CA ARG A 130 4.28 6.65 2.17
C ARG A 130 5.27 6.45 3.32
N ASN A 131 6.54 6.83 3.08
CA ASN A 131 7.61 6.68 4.09
C ASN A 131 7.73 5.24 4.65
N GLY A 132 7.57 4.23 3.78
CA GLY A 132 7.62 2.83 4.19
C GLY A 132 6.42 2.34 5.00
N LYS A 133 5.37 3.15 5.16
CA LYS A 133 4.12 2.77 5.83
C LYS A 133 2.99 2.65 4.82
N TRP A 134 2.06 1.76 5.10
CA TRP A 134 0.92 1.45 4.26
C TRP A 134 -0.36 2.15 4.70
N GLY A 135 -1.22 2.45 3.73
CA GLY A 135 -2.56 3.00 3.89
C GLY A 135 -3.43 2.70 2.68
N PHE A 136 -4.63 3.30 2.61
CA PHE A 136 -5.54 3.16 1.48
C PHE A 136 -5.94 4.51 0.90
N ARG A 137 -6.11 4.54 -0.42
CA ARG A 137 -6.68 5.63 -1.20
C ARG A 137 -7.92 5.15 -1.95
N ASP A 138 -8.85 6.05 -2.14
CA ASP A 138 -10.02 5.80 -2.98
C ASP A 138 -9.70 5.94 -4.48
N SER A 139 -10.70 5.69 -5.33
CA SER A 139 -10.59 5.82 -6.79
C SER A 139 -10.29 7.25 -7.26
N GLN A 140 -10.50 8.25 -6.41
CA GLN A 140 -10.16 9.66 -6.66
C GLN A 140 -8.78 10.02 -6.11
N ASN A 141 -7.98 9.01 -5.70
CA ASN A 141 -6.64 9.16 -5.13
C ASN A 141 -6.62 9.94 -3.80
N ARG A 142 -7.75 10.05 -3.10
CA ARG A 142 -7.83 10.67 -1.78
C ARG A 142 -7.45 9.63 -0.73
N GLU A 143 -6.63 10.03 0.23
CA GLU A 143 -6.23 9.18 1.34
C GLU A 143 -7.43 8.95 2.26
N VAL A 144 -7.92 7.71 2.32
CA VAL A 144 -9.05 7.29 3.16
C VAL A 144 -8.57 6.62 4.45
N ILE A 145 -7.46 5.88 4.36
CA ILE A 145 -6.75 5.35 5.53
C ILE A 145 -5.31 5.88 5.47
N PRO A 146 -4.86 6.65 6.49
CA PRO A 146 -3.51 7.20 6.52
C PRO A 146 -2.42 6.13 6.42
N ALA A 147 -1.32 6.45 5.71
CA ALA A 147 -0.16 5.59 5.62
C ALA A 147 0.64 5.63 6.93
N LYS A 148 0.28 4.78 7.89
CA LYS A 148 0.92 4.67 9.22
C LYS A 148 1.22 3.24 9.67
N TYR A 149 0.80 2.24 8.91
CA TYR A 149 0.94 0.83 9.25
C TYR A 149 2.18 0.21 8.60
N ASP A 150 2.87 -0.71 9.30
CA ASP A 150 3.99 -1.46 8.75
C ASP A 150 3.54 -2.39 7.62
N GLU A 151 2.36 -2.99 7.79
CA GLU A 151 1.60 -3.68 6.75
C GLU A 151 0.10 -3.46 6.98
N ILE A 152 -0.69 -3.50 5.92
CA ILE A 152 -2.15 -3.49 5.97
C ILE A 152 -2.69 -4.41 4.88
N PHE A 153 -3.70 -5.20 5.21
CA PHE A 153 -4.31 -6.13 4.29
C PHE A 153 -5.61 -5.56 3.72
N LEU A 154 -6.15 -6.20 2.70
CA LEU A 154 -7.42 -5.78 2.12
C LEU A 154 -8.55 -5.95 3.13
N PHE A 155 -9.58 -5.15 2.97
CA PHE A 155 -10.79 -5.27 3.78
C PHE A 155 -11.54 -6.55 3.43
N HIS A 156 -11.89 -7.30 4.45
CA HIS A 156 -12.78 -8.45 4.39
C HIS A 156 -13.80 -8.29 5.51
N GLU A 157 -15.07 -8.40 5.16
CA GLU A 157 -16.18 -8.25 6.11
C GLU A 157 -16.10 -6.95 6.95
N ASP A 158 -15.75 -5.83 6.29
CA ASP A 158 -15.62 -4.46 6.85
C ASP A 158 -14.40 -4.25 7.76
N LEU A 159 -13.55 -5.23 7.95
CA LEU A 159 -12.33 -5.13 8.73
C LEU A 159 -11.09 -5.42 7.89
N ALA A 160 -10.02 -4.67 8.14
CA ALA A 160 -8.70 -4.90 7.56
C ALA A 160 -7.71 -5.23 8.67
N CYS A 161 -6.99 -6.33 8.50
CA CYS A 161 -5.85 -6.64 9.35
C CYS A 161 -4.72 -5.65 9.06
N PHE A 162 -4.05 -5.19 10.11
CA PHE A 162 -2.85 -4.35 10.00
C PHE A 162 -1.76 -4.83 10.94
N GLU A 163 -0.53 -4.44 10.63
CA GLU A 163 0.65 -4.68 11.46
C GLU A 163 1.27 -3.35 11.89
N ILE A 164 1.65 -3.26 13.17
CA ILE A 164 2.49 -2.22 13.73
C ILE A 164 3.51 -2.88 14.67
N ARG A 165 4.81 -2.65 14.42
CA ARG A 165 5.92 -3.16 15.25
C ARG A 165 5.93 -4.67 15.46
N GLY A 166 5.47 -5.43 14.46
CA GLY A 166 5.38 -6.89 14.52
C GLY A 166 4.13 -7.42 15.20
N GLU A 167 3.20 -6.55 15.61
CA GLU A 167 1.93 -6.95 16.22
C GLU A 167 0.76 -6.64 15.29
N PHE A 168 -0.17 -7.58 15.20
CA PHE A 168 -1.34 -7.51 14.33
C PHE A 168 -2.60 -7.11 15.10
N GLY A 169 -3.41 -6.25 14.49
CA GLY A 169 -4.71 -5.80 14.93
C GLY A 169 -5.66 -5.58 13.76
N TYR A 170 -6.83 -4.99 14.01
CA TYR A 170 -7.83 -4.76 12.97
C TYR A 170 -8.40 -3.35 13.05
N ILE A 171 -8.59 -2.75 11.86
CA ILE A 171 -9.28 -1.48 11.67
C ILE A 171 -10.58 -1.68 10.89
N ASN A 172 -11.52 -0.76 11.10
CA ASN A 172 -12.72 -0.67 10.28
C ASN A 172 -12.50 0.24 9.05
N THR A 173 -13.51 0.36 8.20
CA THR A 173 -13.51 1.20 7.00
C THR A 173 -13.37 2.70 7.26
N LYS A 174 -13.50 3.15 8.50
CA LYS A 174 -13.21 4.55 8.91
C LYS A 174 -11.75 4.74 9.33
N GLY A 175 -10.96 3.66 9.43
CA GLY A 175 -9.59 3.68 9.93
C GLY A 175 -9.49 3.71 11.46
N GLU A 176 -10.60 3.43 12.15
CA GLU A 176 -10.64 3.29 13.60
C GLU A 176 -10.15 1.90 13.98
N VAL A 177 -9.30 1.81 15.00
CA VAL A 177 -8.85 0.52 15.54
C VAL A 177 -10.02 -0.12 16.28
N VAL A 178 -10.43 -1.31 15.82
CA VAL A 178 -11.49 -2.13 16.42
C VAL A 178 -10.88 -3.16 17.36
N ILE A 179 -9.74 -3.72 16.95
CA ILE A 179 -9.00 -4.70 17.74
C ILE A 179 -7.55 -4.21 17.81
N GLU A 180 -7.10 -3.91 19.02
CA GLU A 180 -5.75 -3.41 19.27
C GLU A 180 -4.68 -4.41 18.81
N PRO A 181 -3.53 -3.92 18.30
CA PRO A 181 -2.44 -4.78 17.88
C PRO A 181 -1.82 -5.48 19.10
N LYS A 182 -1.90 -6.80 19.10
CA LYS A 182 -1.37 -7.68 20.17
C LYS A 182 -1.07 -9.09 19.69
N TYR A 183 -1.47 -9.45 18.48
CA TYR A 183 -1.29 -10.80 17.96
C TYR A 183 0.03 -10.91 17.20
N GLU A 184 0.70 -12.05 17.32
CA GLU A 184 1.92 -12.37 16.57
C GLU A 184 1.65 -12.62 15.10
N CYS A 185 0.43 -13.10 14.78
CA CYS A 185 -0.07 -13.30 13.43
C CYS A 185 -1.58 -13.14 13.42
N ALA A 186 -2.14 -12.65 12.32
CA ALA A 186 -3.59 -12.56 12.16
C ALA A 186 -3.98 -12.71 10.69
N MET A 187 -5.09 -13.39 10.43
CA MET A 187 -5.66 -13.57 9.09
C MET A 187 -6.86 -12.63 8.90
N SER A 188 -7.26 -12.41 7.65
CA SER A 188 -8.49 -11.70 7.34
C SER A 188 -9.71 -12.41 7.91
N PHE A 189 -10.74 -11.64 8.27
CA PHE A 189 -12.04 -12.20 8.66
C PHE A 189 -12.67 -12.97 7.51
N SER A 190 -13.25 -14.11 7.85
CA SER A 190 -14.03 -14.95 6.95
C SER A 190 -15.07 -15.69 7.76
N GLU A 191 -16.33 -15.63 7.33
CA GLU A 191 -17.49 -16.23 8.02
C GLU A 191 -17.64 -15.72 9.48
N GLY A 192 -17.30 -14.42 9.69
CA GLY A 192 -17.41 -13.77 10.99
C GLY A 192 -16.27 -14.04 11.97
N LEU A 193 -15.29 -14.86 11.61
CA LEU A 193 -14.17 -15.25 12.45
C LEU A 193 -12.82 -14.97 11.77
N ALA A 194 -11.81 -14.67 12.59
CA ALA A 194 -10.43 -14.56 12.14
C ALA A 194 -9.53 -15.46 12.97
N SER A 195 -8.64 -16.19 12.29
CA SER A 195 -7.56 -16.90 12.97
C SER A 195 -6.50 -15.93 13.40
N VAL A 196 -6.09 -15.97 14.66
CA VAL A 196 -5.04 -15.16 15.25
C VAL A 196 -4.10 -16.00 16.10
N THR A 197 -2.85 -15.58 16.23
CA THR A 197 -1.84 -16.26 17.05
C THR A 197 -1.49 -15.39 18.24
N LEU A 198 -1.55 -15.97 19.43
CA LEU A 198 -1.14 -15.36 20.67
C LEU A 198 -0.35 -16.39 21.49
N ASP A 199 0.81 -15.98 22.04
CA ASP A 199 1.72 -16.86 22.80
C ASP A 199 2.08 -18.17 22.03
N GLY A 200 2.31 -18.03 20.71
CA GLY A 200 2.68 -19.13 19.81
C GLY A 200 1.56 -20.12 19.51
N LYS A 201 0.32 -19.85 19.91
CA LYS A 201 -0.85 -20.71 19.63
C LYS A 201 -1.92 -19.95 18.85
N CYS A 202 -2.53 -20.65 17.89
CA CYS A 202 -3.63 -20.14 17.10
C CYS A 202 -4.97 -20.41 17.79
N GLY A 203 -5.87 -19.43 17.68
CA GLY A 203 -7.27 -19.50 18.06
C GLY A 203 -8.11 -18.67 17.11
N TYR A 204 -9.37 -18.48 17.41
CA TYR A 204 -10.26 -17.67 16.58
C TYR A 204 -11.00 -16.63 17.41
N ILE A 205 -11.10 -15.43 16.84
CA ILE A 205 -11.81 -14.29 17.41
C ILE A 205 -12.97 -13.88 16.51
N ASN A 206 -13.98 -13.27 17.11
CA ASN A 206 -15.03 -12.58 16.37
C ASN A 206 -14.65 -11.11 16.04
N LYS A 207 -15.51 -10.41 15.33
CA LYS A 207 -15.28 -9.02 14.89
C LYS A 207 -15.15 -8.00 16.04
N SER A 208 -15.60 -8.32 17.24
CA SER A 208 -15.40 -7.50 18.45
C SER A 208 -14.08 -7.82 19.18
N GLY A 209 -13.33 -8.83 18.72
CA GLY A 209 -12.07 -9.24 19.33
C GLY A 209 -12.25 -10.24 20.49
N GLU A 210 -13.47 -10.75 20.69
CA GLU A 210 -13.73 -11.78 21.68
C GLU A 210 -13.28 -13.14 21.17
N VAL A 211 -12.66 -13.95 22.05
CA VAL A 211 -12.22 -15.30 21.73
C VAL A 211 -13.44 -16.21 21.60
N VAL A 212 -13.58 -16.83 20.43
CA VAL A 212 -14.64 -17.81 20.13
C VAL A 212 -14.11 -19.22 20.23
N ILE A 213 -12.86 -19.43 19.79
CA ILE A 213 -12.15 -20.71 19.88
C ILE A 213 -10.79 -20.43 20.51
N ASP A 214 -10.51 -21.10 21.62
CA ASP A 214 -9.32 -20.85 22.44
C ASP A 214 -8.00 -21.06 21.69
N TYR A 215 -6.94 -20.39 22.16
CA TYR A 215 -5.58 -20.49 21.62
C TYR A 215 -4.94 -21.82 21.99
N ALA A 216 -5.24 -22.86 21.21
CA ALA A 216 -4.76 -24.23 21.50
C ALA A 216 -3.95 -24.82 20.34
N TYR A 217 -4.10 -24.32 19.13
CA TYR A 217 -3.62 -24.97 17.91
C TYR A 217 -2.23 -24.49 17.50
N ASP A 218 -1.44 -25.40 16.89
CA ASP A 218 -0.12 -25.10 16.32
C ASP A 218 -0.23 -24.35 15.00
N ALA A 219 -1.34 -24.55 14.27
CA ALA A 219 -1.68 -23.81 13.04
C ALA A 219 -3.21 -23.80 12.85
N ALA A 220 -3.70 -22.74 12.22
CA ALA A 220 -5.10 -22.57 11.88
C ALA A 220 -5.25 -21.79 10.57
N THR A 221 -6.25 -22.11 9.75
CA THR A 221 -6.58 -21.38 8.51
C THR A 221 -7.82 -20.51 8.71
N ALA A 222 -8.12 -19.64 7.75
CA ALA A 222 -9.42 -18.97 7.71
C ALA A 222 -10.56 -19.98 7.52
N PHE A 223 -11.76 -19.64 7.99
CA PHE A 223 -12.98 -20.39 7.72
C PHE A 223 -13.35 -20.28 6.24
N GLN A 224 -13.82 -21.39 5.68
CA GLN A 224 -14.35 -21.47 4.34
C GLN A 224 -15.40 -22.60 4.28
N ASP A 225 -16.58 -22.32 3.77
CA ASP A 225 -17.70 -23.29 3.66
C ASP A 225 -18.06 -23.94 5.00
N GLY A 226 -18.01 -23.17 6.11
CA GLY A 226 -18.35 -23.61 7.46
C GLY A 226 -17.25 -24.38 8.20
N TYR A 227 -16.02 -24.47 7.64
CA TYR A 227 -14.91 -25.21 8.25
C TYR A 227 -13.60 -24.44 8.15
N ALA A 228 -12.74 -24.64 9.12
CA ALA A 228 -11.34 -24.26 9.05
C ALA A 228 -10.44 -25.48 9.29
N ARG A 229 -9.20 -25.42 8.78
CA ARG A 229 -8.20 -26.43 9.08
C ARG A 229 -7.39 -26.01 10.29
N ILE A 230 -7.19 -26.95 11.21
CA ILE A 230 -6.38 -26.77 12.40
C ILE A 230 -5.32 -27.86 12.49
N LYS A 231 -4.22 -27.56 13.18
CA LYS A 231 -3.18 -28.51 13.52
C LYS A 231 -2.97 -28.52 15.03
N LEU A 232 -2.96 -29.69 15.66
CA LEU A 232 -2.66 -29.84 17.06
C LEU A 232 -1.79 -31.10 17.24
N ASP A 233 -0.66 -30.99 17.95
CA ASP A 233 0.29 -32.07 18.20
C ASP A 233 0.69 -32.81 16.91
N GLY A 234 0.94 -32.06 15.86
CA GLY A 234 1.35 -32.60 14.56
C GLY A 234 0.21 -33.21 13.72
N LYS A 235 -1.01 -33.32 14.23
CA LYS A 235 -2.18 -33.85 13.53
C LYS A 235 -3.02 -32.73 12.93
N TRP A 236 -3.46 -32.92 11.69
CA TRP A 236 -4.40 -32.04 11.04
C TRP A 236 -5.84 -32.49 11.24
N GLY A 237 -6.75 -31.55 11.39
CA GLY A 237 -8.18 -31.73 11.45
C GLY A 237 -8.92 -30.55 10.85
N THR A 238 -10.23 -30.63 10.85
CA THR A 238 -11.13 -29.51 10.55
C THR A 238 -11.91 -29.15 11.81
N ILE A 239 -12.25 -27.87 11.93
CA ILE A 239 -13.03 -27.34 13.05
C ILE A 239 -14.19 -26.52 12.48
N THR A 240 -15.36 -26.60 13.14
CA THR A 240 -16.52 -25.75 12.86
C THR A 240 -16.45 -24.45 13.68
N PRO A 241 -17.23 -23.41 13.34
CA PRO A 241 -17.33 -22.20 14.17
C PRO A 241 -17.82 -22.44 15.60
N SER A 242 -18.54 -23.55 15.85
CA SER A 242 -18.95 -24.00 17.20
C SER A 242 -17.85 -24.70 17.97
N GLY A 243 -16.67 -24.92 17.36
CA GLY A 243 -15.55 -25.63 18.03
C GLY A 243 -15.58 -27.14 17.90
N GLU A 244 -16.48 -27.73 17.11
CA GLU A 244 -16.51 -29.15 16.86
C GLU A 244 -15.36 -29.55 15.93
N ILE A 245 -14.55 -30.55 16.36
CA ILE A 245 -13.34 -30.95 15.63
C ILE A 245 -13.57 -32.34 15.00
N ASN A 246 -13.20 -32.39 13.70
CA ASN A 246 -13.11 -33.70 13.01
C ASN A 246 -11.64 -33.90 12.60
N TRP A 247 -11.00 -34.89 13.24
CA TRP A 247 -9.62 -35.25 12.97
C TRP A 247 -9.51 -36.07 11.69
N THR A 248 -8.62 -35.69 10.80
CA THR A 248 -8.29 -36.50 9.62
C THR A 248 -7.53 -37.74 10.11
N ASN A 249 -8.20 -38.87 10.13
CA ASN A 249 -7.51 -40.14 10.33
C ASN A 249 -6.53 -40.31 9.16
N LYS A 250 -5.22 -40.50 9.47
CA LYS A 250 -4.32 -41.09 8.49
C LYS A 250 -4.92 -42.46 8.15
N ILE A 251 -5.51 -42.57 6.96
CA ILE A 251 -5.65 -43.87 6.33
C ILE A 251 -4.21 -44.30 6.02
N GLY A 252 -3.77 -45.33 6.73
CA GLY A 252 -2.44 -45.92 6.62
C GLY A 252 -2.15 -46.53 5.25
#